data_f4700ec53e2d4448769f239074d14b53
#
_entry.id   f4700ec53e2d4448769f239074d14b53
#
_cell.length_a   1.000
_cell.length_b   1.000
_cell.length_c   1.000
_cell.angle_alpha   90.00
_cell.angle_beta   90.00
_cell.angle_gamma   90.00
#
_symmetry.space_group_name_H-M   'P 1'
#
loop_
_entity.id
_entity.type
_entity.pdbx_description
1 polymer ?
#
loop_
_entity_poly.entity_id
_entity_poly.type
_entity_poly.pdbx_seq_one_letter_code
_entity_poly.pdbx_strand_id
1 'polypeptide(L)'
;DSQERFSLLYLPNPFIVPGGRFRETYYWDSFWIIRGLLVCGMAETARGMIDNLCSMVTRLGYVPNGSRLYYTRSQPPLLAMMVDTYLTSTGDTEWAVTKAEVLAKEWDYWVAGHSVTVSGRRMFRYRSQEDTPRPESYREDVKLADKLPEHERSRLWRELRSAAESGWDFSSRWFKSGDGSGGLEDTEVSAVIPVDLNAFMAKSAGIIHHLLQLDNSPEASVWKEREQDLVQSMEALMWDEEQGAWCDVSVTTGLRRRVFS
;
A
#
# COMPACT_ATOMS: atom_id res chain seq x y z
N ASP A 1 14.11 1.01 -28.49
CA ASP A 1 13.98 2.39 -27.99
C ASP A 1 14.09 2.34 -26.49
N SER A 2 15.11 2.98 -25.94
CA SER A 2 15.51 2.83 -24.54
C SER A 2 14.51 3.52 -23.62
N GLN A 3 13.86 2.76 -22.75
CA GLN A 3 13.01 3.22 -21.66
C GLN A 3 13.71 4.30 -20.77
N GLU A 4 15.02 4.29 -20.74
CA GLU A 4 15.87 5.26 -20.04
C GLU A 4 15.66 6.73 -20.43
N ARG A 5 15.02 6.98 -21.58
CA ARG A 5 14.73 8.34 -22.09
C ARG A 5 13.35 8.86 -21.65
N PHE A 6 12.53 8.04 -21.01
CA PHE A 6 11.17 8.37 -20.63
C PHE A 6 10.99 8.28 -19.13
N SER A 7 10.36 9.31 -18.55
CA SER A 7 10.02 9.31 -17.13
C SER A 7 8.77 8.46 -16.80
N LEU A 8 8.01 8.03 -17.83
CA LEU A 8 6.84 7.17 -17.68
C LEU A 8 7.21 5.72 -17.92
N LEU A 9 6.68 4.82 -17.10
CA LEU A 9 6.73 3.38 -17.34
C LEU A 9 5.84 3.03 -18.55
N TYR A 10 6.38 2.19 -19.43
CA TYR A 10 5.55 1.59 -20.49
C TYR A 10 4.53 0.64 -19.86
N LEU A 11 3.26 0.83 -20.25
CA LEU A 11 2.13 -0.03 -19.87
C LEU A 11 1.56 -0.69 -21.12
N PRO A 12 1.40 -2.03 -21.15
CA PRO A 12 0.98 -2.75 -22.34
C PRO A 12 -0.48 -2.50 -22.74
N ASN A 13 -1.35 -2.13 -21.81
CA ASN A 13 -2.77 -1.92 -22.04
C ASN A 13 -3.19 -0.46 -21.86
N PRO A 14 -4.26 0.00 -22.49
CA PRO A 14 -4.90 1.27 -22.17
C PRO A 14 -5.32 1.34 -20.71
N PHE A 15 -5.38 2.54 -20.16
CA PHE A 15 -5.77 2.77 -18.77
C PHE A 15 -6.53 4.09 -18.61
N ILE A 16 -7.29 4.18 -17.53
CA ILE A 16 -8.00 5.39 -17.12
C ILE A 16 -7.20 6.04 -15.98
N VAL A 17 -7.11 7.36 -16.00
CA VAL A 17 -6.45 8.17 -14.97
C VAL A 17 -7.48 8.83 -14.06
N PRO A 18 -7.10 9.23 -12.82
CA PRO A 18 -8.02 9.94 -11.91
C PRO A 18 -8.59 11.24 -12.49
N GLY A 19 -7.80 11.97 -13.28
CA GLY A 19 -8.23 13.18 -13.96
C GLY A 19 -7.68 14.48 -13.38
N GLY A 20 -8.09 15.60 -13.95
CA GLY A 20 -7.56 16.91 -13.60
C GLY A 20 -6.04 16.99 -13.81
N ARG A 21 -5.30 17.34 -12.75
CA ARG A 21 -3.83 17.37 -12.78
C ARG A 21 -3.19 15.97 -12.71
N PHE A 22 -3.95 14.95 -12.29
CA PHE A 22 -3.49 13.57 -12.12
C PHE A 22 -3.66 12.79 -13.42
N ARG A 23 -2.70 12.95 -14.35
CA ARG A 23 -2.75 12.43 -15.73
C ARG A 23 -1.89 11.20 -15.97
N GLU A 24 -1.65 10.44 -14.93
CA GLU A 24 -0.91 9.17 -14.99
C GLU A 24 -1.61 8.11 -14.15
N THR A 25 -1.18 6.86 -14.22
CA THR A 25 -1.70 5.79 -13.36
C THR A 25 -1.22 6.01 -11.94
N TYR A 26 -2.14 5.97 -10.99
CA TYR A 26 -1.86 5.90 -9.57
C TYR A 26 -2.37 4.58 -9.03
N TYR A 27 -1.60 3.97 -8.11
CA TYR A 27 -1.83 2.59 -7.71
C TYR A 27 -3.19 2.40 -7.03
N TRP A 28 -3.40 2.96 -5.86
CA TRP A 28 -4.63 2.67 -5.11
C TRP A 28 -5.86 3.32 -5.72
N ASP A 29 -5.72 4.46 -6.41
CA ASP A 29 -6.80 5.10 -7.19
C ASP A 29 -7.38 4.15 -8.24
N SER A 30 -6.51 3.33 -8.84
CA SER A 30 -6.92 2.34 -9.84
C SER A 30 -7.98 1.37 -9.33
N PHE A 31 -8.00 1.05 -8.02
CA PHE A 31 -9.02 0.20 -7.43
C PHE A 31 -10.43 0.77 -7.58
N TRP A 32 -10.60 2.05 -7.29
CA TRP A 32 -11.90 2.73 -7.40
C TRP A 32 -12.32 2.89 -8.86
N ILE A 33 -11.35 3.20 -9.74
CA ILE A 33 -11.58 3.28 -11.19
C ILE A 33 -12.03 1.92 -11.73
N ILE A 34 -11.34 0.83 -11.40
CA ILE A 34 -11.69 -0.54 -11.82
C ILE A 34 -13.10 -0.90 -11.35
N ARG A 35 -13.46 -0.61 -10.11
CA ARG A 35 -14.83 -0.84 -9.62
C ARG A 35 -15.87 -0.07 -10.42
N GLY A 36 -15.59 1.20 -10.73
CA GLY A 36 -16.48 2.01 -11.58
C GLY A 36 -16.61 1.44 -13.00
N LEU A 37 -15.51 1.01 -13.62
CA LEU A 37 -15.51 0.39 -14.93
C LEU A 37 -16.34 -0.91 -14.98
N LEU A 38 -16.21 -1.75 -13.95
CA LEU A 38 -16.98 -3.00 -13.87
C LEU A 38 -18.48 -2.72 -13.75
N VAL A 39 -18.89 -1.74 -12.93
CA VAL A 39 -20.30 -1.31 -12.84
C VAL A 39 -20.83 -0.81 -14.20
N CYS A 40 -19.97 -0.15 -14.99
CA CYS A 40 -20.31 0.33 -16.33
C CYS A 40 -20.22 -0.76 -17.43
N GLY A 41 -19.94 -2.01 -17.08
CA GLY A 41 -19.80 -3.11 -18.06
C GLY A 41 -18.51 -3.08 -18.88
N MET A 42 -17.49 -2.32 -18.44
CA MET A 42 -16.21 -2.16 -19.14
C MET A 42 -15.15 -3.16 -18.61
N ALA A 43 -15.49 -4.44 -18.56
CA ALA A 43 -14.66 -5.48 -17.97
C ALA A 43 -13.28 -5.62 -18.65
N GLU A 44 -13.21 -5.52 -19.97
CA GLU A 44 -11.94 -5.59 -20.71
C GLU A 44 -10.97 -4.46 -20.34
N THR A 45 -11.48 -3.24 -20.17
CA THR A 45 -10.66 -2.11 -19.72
C THR A 45 -10.18 -2.31 -18.30
N ALA A 46 -11.04 -2.79 -17.40
CA ALA A 46 -10.69 -3.12 -16.01
C ALA A 46 -9.59 -4.19 -15.95
N ARG A 47 -9.74 -5.27 -16.72
CA ARG A 47 -8.74 -6.34 -16.86
C ARG A 47 -7.38 -5.80 -17.33
N GLY A 48 -7.39 -5.00 -18.41
CA GLY A 48 -6.18 -4.38 -18.95
C GLY A 48 -5.45 -3.50 -17.92
N MET A 49 -6.19 -2.76 -17.09
CA MET A 49 -5.60 -1.98 -16.00
C MET A 49 -4.95 -2.87 -14.93
N ILE A 50 -5.60 -3.97 -14.54
CA ILE A 50 -5.01 -4.93 -13.58
C ILE A 50 -3.76 -5.58 -14.17
N ASP A 51 -3.79 -5.99 -15.44
CA ASP A 51 -2.64 -6.58 -16.13
C ASP A 51 -1.46 -5.59 -16.22
N ASN A 52 -1.72 -4.30 -16.38
CA ASN A 52 -0.70 -3.26 -16.31
C ASN A 52 -0.01 -3.24 -14.93
N LEU A 53 -0.76 -3.25 -13.85
CA LEU A 53 -0.22 -3.27 -12.49
C LEU A 53 0.56 -4.57 -12.20
N CYS A 54 0.04 -5.72 -12.64
CA CYS A 54 0.74 -7.00 -12.58
C CYS A 54 2.09 -6.95 -13.34
N SER A 55 2.13 -6.29 -14.49
CA SER A 55 3.37 -6.12 -15.26
C SER A 55 4.40 -5.28 -14.50
N MET A 56 3.97 -4.28 -13.72
CA MET A 56 4.87 -3.52 -12.84
C MET A 56 5.46 -4.41 -11.75
N VAL A 57 4.63 -5.21 -11.05
CA VAL A 57 5.13 -6.16 -10.03
C VAL A 57 6.12 -7.15 -10.63
N THR A 58 5.84 -7.69 -11.82
CA THR A 58 6.74 -8.63 -12.49
C THR A 58 8.11 -8.01 -12.77
N ARG A 59 8.15 -6.74 -13.20
CA ARG A 59 9.38 -6.03 -13.58
C ARG A 59 10.13 -5.43 -12.40
N LEU A 60 9.42 -4.88 -11.41
CA LEU A 60 9.98 -4.07 -10.32
C LEU A 60 9.92 -4.77 -8.95
N GLY A 61 9.08 -5.79 -8.81
CA GLY A 61 8.80 -6.45 -7.54
C GLY A 61 7.62 -5.87 -6.78
N TYR A 62 7.11 -4.70 -7.17
CA TYR A 62 6.02 -3.99 -6.51
C TYR A 62 5.30 -3.06 -7.49
N VAL A 63 4.16 -2.49 -7.09
CA VAL A 63 3.50 -1.41 -7.82
C VAL A 63 3.99 -0.07 -7.28
N PRO A 64 4.65 0.78 -8.10
CA PRO A 64 5.02 2.13 -7.69
C PRO A 64 3.79 2.99 -7.39
N ASN A 65 3.96 4.04 -6.57
CA ASN A 65 2.93 5.02 -6.25
C ASN A 65 2.23 5.58 -7.49
N GLY A 66 2.99 5.87 -8.54
CA GLY A 66 2.51 6.29 -9.85
C GLY A 66 3.37 5.72 -10.98
N SER A 67 2.91 5.84 -12.22
CA SER A 67 3.63 5.35 -13.39
C SER A 67 4.79 6.24 -13.85
N ARG A 68 5.11 7.29 -13.11
CA ARG A 68 6.25 8.20 -13.34
C ARG A 68 7.32 7.98 -12.26
N LEU A 69 8.25 8.81 -12.07
CA LEU A 69 9.46 8.77 -11.23
C LEU A 69 9.30 8.41 -9.71
N TYR A 70 8.26 7.73 -9.30
CA TYR A 70 8.03 7.36 -7.89
C TYR A 70 8.49 5.93 -7.58
N TYR A 71 9.63 5.54 -8.11
CA TYR A 71 10.17 4.18 -8.03
C TYR A 71 10.54 3.72 -6.62
N THR A 72 10.55 4.64 -5.65
CA THR A 72 11.07 4.37 -4.30
C THR A 72 9.98 4.18 -3.26
N ARG A 73 8.70 4.27 -3.65
CA ARG A 73 7.56 4.03 -2.77
C ARG A 73 6.37 3.46 -3.54
N SER A 74 5.55 2.70 -2.83
CA SER A 74 4.27 2.20 -3.30
C SER A 74 3.10 3.11 -2.86
N GLN A 75 1.91 2.55 -2.85
CA GLN A 75 0.69 3.05 -2.20
C GLN A 75 -0.02 1.87 -1.54
N PRO A 76 -1.16 2.06 -0.84
CA PRO A 76 -1.86 0.94 -0.20
C PRO A 76 -2.06 -0.25 -1.15
N PRO A 77 -1.70 -1.50 -0.73
CA PRO A 77 -1.64 -2.66 -1.62
C PRO A 77 -3.00 -3.23 -1.94
N LEU A 78 -3.65 -2.68 -2.95
CA LEU A 78 -5.01 -3.05 -3.34
C LEU A 78 -5.08 -3.96 -4.58
N LEU A 79 -3.94 -4.41 -5.15
CA LEU A 79 -3.92 -5.21 -6.37
C LEU A 79 -4.66 -6.55 -6.21
N ALA A 80 -4.46 -7.25 -5.11
CA ALA A 80 -5.19 -8.48 -4.83
C ALA A 80 -6.72 -8.24 -4.81
N MET A 81 -7.16 -7.15 -4.18
CA MET A 81 -8.57 -6.77 -4.14
C MET A 81 -9.12 -6.35 -5.51
N MET A 82 -8.29 -5.79 -6.40
CA MET A 82 -8.68 -5.52 -7.79
C MET A 82 -8.95 -6.82 -8.55
N VAL A 83 -8.08 -7.83 -8.39
CA VAL A 83 -8.26 -9.15 -8.99
C VAL A 83 -9.53 -9.84 -8.45
N ASP A 84 -9.74 -9.82 -7.15
CA ASP A 84 -10.93 -10.40 -6.49
C ASP A 84 -12.23 -9.71 -6.96
N THR A 85 -12.20 -8.38 -7.06
CA THR A 85 -13.35 -7.60 -7.56
C THR A 85 -13.67 -7.94 -9.02
N TYR A 86 -12.64 -8.09 -9.85
CA TYR A 86 -12.82 -8.49 -11.25
C TYR A 86 -13.38 -9.91 -11.35
N LEU A 87 -12.78 -10.88 -10.63
CA LEU A 87 -13.26 -12.26 -10.57
C LEU A 87 -14.72 -12.34 -10.13
N THR A 88 -15.07 -11.65 -9.06
CA THR A 88 -16.45 -11.61 -8.52
C THR A 88 -17.44 -11.04 -9.53
N SER A 89 -17.02 -10.03 -10.31
CA SER A 89 -17.90 -9.35 -11.27
C SER A 89 -18.08 -10.12 -12.58
N THR A 90 -17.08 -10.90 -13.00
CA THR A 90 -17.04 -11.54 -14.33
C THR A 90 -17.14 -13.05 -14.31
N GLY A 91 -16.75 -13.69 -13.21
CA GLY A 91 -16.60 -15.13 -13.10
C GLY A 91 -15.38 -15.71 -13.85
N ASP A 92 -14.46 -14.87 -14.33
CA ASP A 92 -13.28 -15.27 -15.12
C ASP A 92 -12.21 -15.92 -14.21
N THR A 93 -12.50 -17.13 -13.77
CA THR A 93 -11.62 -17.92 -12.88
C THR A 93 -10.31 -18.27 -13.57
N GLU A 94 -10.35 -18.62 -14.86
CA GLU A 94 -9.17 -19.01 -15.64
C GLU A 94 -8.11 -17.91 -15.65
N TRP A 95 -8.52 -16.68 -15.87
CA TRP A 95 -7.59 -15.53 -15.82
C TRP A 95 -7.16 -15.23 -14.38
N ALA A 96 -8.07 -15.26 -13.41
CA ALA A 96 -7.78 -14.83 -12.03
C ALA A 96 -6.73 -15.71 -11.35
N VAL A 97 -6.79 -17.03 -11.52
CA VAL A 97 -5.81 -17.97 -10.92
C VAL A 97 -4.39 -17.72 -11.42
N THR A 98 -4.22 -17.22 -12.67
CA THR A 98 -2.91 -16.85 -13.21
C THR A 98 -2.24 -15.71 -12.46
N LYS A 99 -2.98 -14.99 -11.61
CA LYS A 99 -2.45 -13.83 -10.87
C LYS A 99 -1.87 -14.18 -9.51
N ALA A 100 -2.09 -15.39 -8.99
CA ALA A 100 -1.66 -15.77 -7.65
C ALA A 100 -0.16 -15.54 -7.41
N GLU A 101 0.70 -15.93 -8.34
CA GLU A 101 2.17 -15.75 -8.24
C GLU A 101 2.59 -14.27 -8.19
N VAL A 102 2.03 -13.43 -9.04
CA VAL A 102 2.38 -12.00 -9.06
C VAL A 102 1.87 -11.28 -7.82
N LEU A 103 0.71 -11.66 -7.28
CA LEU A 103 0.20 -11.14 -6.02
C LEU A 103 1.08 -11.58 -4.83
N ALA A 104 1.54 -12.82 -4.83
CA ALA A 104 2.49 -13.33 -3.85
C ALA A 104 3.81 -12.52 -3.88
N LYS A 105 4.31 -12.20 -5.06
CA LYS A 105 5.51 -11.38 -5.24
C LYS A 105 5.34 -9.95 -4.68
N GLU A 106 4.18 -9.33 -4.88
CA GLU A 106 3.89 -8.04 -4.26
C GLU A 106 3.81 -8.15 -2.73
N TRP A 107 3.15 -9.18 -2.22
CA TRP A 107 3.06 -9.43 -0.77
C TRP A 107 4.44 -9.58 -0.15
N ASP A 108 5.37 -10.28 -0.80
CA ASP A 108 6.75 -10.46 -0.35
C ASP A 108 7.54 -9.14 -0.35
N TYR A 109 7.28 -8.21 -1.27
CA TYR A 109 7.83 -6.84 -1.22
C TYR A 109 7.45 -6.14 0.08
N TRP A 110 6.17 -6.22 0.48
CA TRP A 110 5.69 -5.63 1.73
C TRP A 110 6.31 -6.32 2.96
N VAL A 111 6.48 -7.62 2.93
CA VAL A 111 7.19 -8.35 3.99
C VAL A 111 8.63 -7.88 4.12
N ALA A 112 9.35 -7.75 3.01
CA ALA A 112 10.77 -7.42 3.02
C ALA A 112 11.05 -5.98 3.49
N GLY A 113 10.25 -5.00 3.02
CA GLY A 113 10.52 -3.58 3.24
C GLY A 113 9.71 -2.91 4.34
N HIS A 114 8.53 -3.44 4.66
CA HIS A 114 7.50 -2.76 5.44
C HIS A 114 7.07 -3.53 6.70
N SER A 115 7.54 -4.77 6.90
CA SER A 115 7.20 -5.52 8.10
C SER A 115 8.01 -5.06 9.31
N VAL A 116 7.42 -5.22 10.49
CA VAL A 116 8.02 -4.97 11.80
C VAL A 116 7.47 -5.97 12.81
N THR A 117 8.29 -6.37 13.77
CA THR A 117 7.85 -7.24 14.86
C THR A 117 7.54 -6.42 16.11
N VAL A 118 6.32 -6.51 16.62
CA VAL A 118 5.88 -5.88 17.86
C VAL A 118 5.22 -6.94 18.75
N SER A 119 5.65 -7.03 19.99
CA SER A 119 5.16 -8.05 20.95
C SER A 119 5.22 -9.48 20.40
N GLY A 120 6.28 -9.80 19.64
CA GLY A 120 6.49 -11.12 19.02
C GLY A 120 5.62 -11.39 17.79
N ARG A 121 4.83 -10.43 17.31
CA ARG A 121 3.93 -10.54 16.16
C ARG A 121 4.42 -9.72 14.99
N ARG A 122 4.36 -10.27 13.76
CA ARG A 122 4.68 -9.54 12.53
C ARG A 122 3.50 -8.67 12.16
N MET A 123 3.79 -7.38 11.96
CA MET A 123 2.85 -6.36 11.51
C MET A 123 3.47 -5.56 10.36
N PHE A 124 2.69 -4.71 9.71
CA PHE A 124 3.12 -3.87 8.59
C PHE A 124 2.95 -2.40 8.90
N ARG A 125 3.84 -1.59 8.34
CA ARG A 125 3.84 -0.13 8.44
C ARG A 125 4.22 0.50 7.11
N TYR A 126 3.81 1.72 6.86
CA TYR A 126 4.35 2.50 5.73
C TYR A 126 5.76 2.98 6.07
N ARG A 127 6.69 2.81 5.15
CA ARG A 127 8.08 3.17 5.37
C ARG A 127 8.83 3.34 4.06
N SER A 128 9.11 4.56 3.66
CA SER A 128 10.08 4.83 2.61
C SER A 128 11.52 4.58 3.09
N GLN A 129 12.36 4.09 2.20
CA GLN A 129 13.80 3.95 2.46
C GLN A 129 14.58 5.23 2.08
N GLU A 130 13.99 6.08 1.24
CA GLU A 130 14.59 7.33 0.78
C GLU A 130 14.43 8.43 1.82
N ASP A 131 15.46 9.22 2.00
CA ASP A 131 15.55 10.29 2.99
C ASP A 131 15.89 11.66 2.37
N THR A 132 15.52 11.84 1.10
CA THR A 132 15.64 13.07 0.34
C THR A 132 14.27 13.72 0.12
N PRO A 133 14.18 15.02 -0.21
CA PRO A 133 12.92 15.66 -0.56
C PRO A 133 12.20 14.94 -1.69
N ARG A 134 10.87 14.89 -1.66
CA ARG A 134 10.07 14.29 -2.72
C ARG A 134 10.22 15.08 -4.02
N PRO A 135 10.45 14.43 -5.17
CA PRO A 135 10.57 15.15 -6.46
C PRO A 135 9.35 16.00 -6.80
N GLU A 136 8.15 15.50 -6.52
CA GLU A 136 6.88 16.18 -6.80
C GLU A 136 6.56 17.36 -5.88
N SER A 137 7.24 17.47 -4.74
CA SER A 137 7.05 18.51 -3.72
C SER A 137 8.39 19.01 -3.17
N TYR A 138 9.42 19.02 -3.99
CA TYR A 138 10.79 19.31 -3.56
C TYR A 138 10.91 20.63 -2.80
N ARG A 139 10.34 21.69 -3.36
CA ARG A 139 10.38 23.03 -2.78
C ARG A 139 9.70 23.09 -1.41
N GLU A 140 8.55 22.47 -1.29
CA GLU A 140 7.75 22.44 -0.07
C GLU A 140 8.46 21.66 1.02
N ASP A 141 9.02 20.48 0.67
CA ASP A 141 9.75 19.61 1.60
C ASP A 141 11.03 20.28 2.12
N VAL A 142 11.79 20.96 1.24
CA VAL A 142 12.97 21.72 1.66
C VAL A 142 12.58 22.86 2.59
N LYS A 143 11.57 23.68 2.21
CA LYS A 143 11.10 24.80 3.03
C LYS A 143 10.59 24.36 4.40
N LEU A 144 9.94 23.22 4.49
CA LEU A 144 9.48 22.67 5.77
C LEU A 144 10.67 22.24 6.63
N ALA A 145 11.64 21.54 6.03
CA ALA A 145 12.83 21.06 6.71
C ALA A 145 13.77 22.18 7.19
N ASP A 146 13.74 23.35 6.56
CA ASP A 146 14.55 24.51 7.01
C ASP A 146 14.20 25.00 8.41
N LYS A 147 13.04 24.63 8.94
CA LYS A 147 12.64 24.88 10.33
C LYS A 147 13.33 23.97 11.34
N LEU A 148 13.96 22.89 10.88
CA LEU A 148 14.58 21.86 11.71
C LEU A 148 16.10 21.92 11.67
N PRO A 149 16.78 21.43 12.71
CA PRO A 149 18.22 21.20 12.69
C PRO A 149 18.60 20.30 11.50
N GLU A 150 19.78 20.51 10.93
CA GLU A 150 20.23 19.79 9.73
C GLU A 150 20.17 18.26 9.87
N HIS A 151 20.54 17.73 11.03
CA HIS A 151 20.53 16.28 11.32
C HIS A 151 19.14 15.65 11.38
N GLU A 152 18.07 16.45 11.49
CA GLU A 152 16.68 15.96 11.51
C GLU A 152 16.00 16.02 10.13
N ARG A 153 16.58 16.75 9.15
CA ARG A 153 15.96 17.00 7.84
C ARG A 153 15.73 15.70 7.07
N SER A 154 16.74 14.83 6.99
CA SER A 154 16.63 13.51 6.33
C SER A 154 15.55 12.63 6.96
N ARG A 155 15.41 12.66 8.29
CA ARG A 155 14.30 11.98 8.98
C ARG A 155 12.95 12.51 8.50
N LEU A 156 12.75 13.84 8.53
CA LEU A 156 11.49 14.43 8.10
C LEU A 156 11.15 14.06 6.65
N TRP A 157 12.10 14.14 5.73
CA TRP A 157 11.84 13.79 4.31
C TRP A 157 11.44 12.32 4.14
N ARG A 158 12.04 11.40 4.90
CA ARG A 158 11.64 9.99 4.92
C ARG A 158 10.21 9.81 5.41
N GLU A 159 9.84 10.51 6.47
CA GLU A 159 8.49 10.44 7.04
C GLU A 159 7.43 11.05 6.09
N LEU A 160 7.73 12.16 5.41
CA LEU A 160 6.86 12.74 4.37
C LEU A 160 6.66 11.80 3.18
N ARG A 161 7.71 11.08 2.76
CA ARG A 161 7.60 10.04 1.73
C ARG A 161 6.75 8.87 2.20
N SER A 162 6.92 8.44 3.44
CA SER A 162 6.10 7.36 4.04
C SER A 162 4.63 7.78 4.17
N ALA A 163 4.36 9.05 4.49
CA ALA A 163 3.01 9.60 4.47
C ALA A 163 2.39 9.57 3.07
N ALA A 164 3.16 9.96 2.04
CA ALA A 164 2.70 9.89 0.66
C ALA A 164 2.46 8.44 0.18
N GLU A 165 3.20 7.45 0.70
CA GLU A 165 2.97 6.03 0.44
C GLU A 165 1.64 5.55 1.05
N SER A 166 1.25 6.10 2.20
CA SER A 166 0.02 5.69 2.89
C SER A 166 -1.28 6.09 2.18
N GLY A 167 -1.21 7.09 1.27
CA GLY A 167 -2.39 7.74 0.71
C GLY A 167 -3.14 8.64 1.70
N TRP A 168 -2.71 8.70 2.97
CA TRP A 168 -3.23 9.57 4.02
C TRP A 168 -2.25 10.72 4.34
N ASP A 169 -1.58 11.19 3.31
CA ASP A 169 -0.71 12.35 3.40
C ASP A 169 -1.57 13.62 3.58
N PHE A 170 -1.38 14.35 4.52
CA PHE A 170 -0.61 14.54 5.69
C PHE A 170 -1.54 14.59 6.90
N SER A 171 -2.14 13.45 7.21
CA SER A 171 -3.06 13.33 8.34
C SER A 171 -2.34 13.53 9.67
N SER A 172 -3.00 14.18 10.62
CA SER A 172 -2.54 14.26 12.02
C SER A 172 -2.44 12.89 12.71
N ARG A 173 -3.02 11.85 12.09
CA ARG A 173 -2.85 10.43 12.45
C ARG A 173 -1.37 10.06 12.62
N TRP A 174 -0.50 10.68 11.83
CA TRP A 174 0.93 10.38 11.78
C TRP A 174 1.78 11.20 12.73
N PHE A 175 1.20 12.16 13.47
CA PHE A 175 1.99 13.02 14.33
C PHE A 175 2.52 12.29 15.56
N LYS A 176 3.75 12.60 15.93
CA LYS A 176 4.51 12.00 17.03
C LYS A 176 3.77 12.04 18.37
N SER A 177 2.99 13.08 18.61
CA SER A 177 2.20 13.25 19.84
C SER A 177 1.27 12.07 20.13
N GLY A 178 0.74 11.43 19.06
CA GLY A 178 -0.23 10.33 19.18
C GLY A 178 -1.62 10.74 19.61
N ASP A 179 -1.88 12.06 19.75
CA ASP A 179 -3.19 12.66 20.05
C ASP A 179 -3.68 13.59 18.91
N GLY A 180 -2.90 13.66 17.82
CA GLY A 180 -3.19 14.50 16.66
C GLY A 180 -2.75 15.95 16.80
N SER A 181 -2.15 16.35 17.93
CA SER A 181 -1.56 17.67 18.10
C SER A 181 -0.18 17.75 17.45
N GLY A 182 0.19 18.95 16.93
CA GLY A 182 1.47 19.16 16.26
C GLY A 182 1.35 19.70 14.86
N GLY A 183 2.41 19.61 14.09
CA GLY A 183 2.50 20.06 12.71
C GLY A 183 3.15 19.02 11.79
N LEU A 184 3.31 19.36 10.52
CA LEU A 184 3.95 18.46 9.53
C LEU A 184 5.37 18.07 9.90
N GLU A 185 6.08 18.90 10.63
CA GLU A 185 7.41 18.62 11.18
C GLU A 185 7.44 17.48 12.20
N ASP A 186 6.28 17.19 12.81
CA ASP A 186 6.11 16.11 13.81
C ASP A 186 5.67 14.79 13.16
N THR A 187 5.63 14.70 11.83
CA THR A 187 5.25 13.48 11.11
C THR A 187 6.22 12.33 11.42
N GLU A 188 5.67 11.16 11.79
CA GLU A 188 6.41 9.96 12.19
C GLU A 188 5.65 8.68 11.77
N VAL A 189 5.38 8.56 10.47
CA VAL A 189 4.60 7.45 9.87
C VAL A 189 5.24 6.08 10.16
N SER A 190 6.57 6.01 10.03
CA SER A 190 7.29 4.76 10.21
C SER A 190 7.27 4.22 11.65
N ALA A 191 6.83 5.03 12.61
CA ALA A 191 6.61 4.62 14.01
C ALA A 191 5.17 4.14 14.29
N VAL A 192 4.30 4.12 13.28
CA VAL A 192 2.89 3.72 13.40
C VAL A 192 2.65 2.43 12.64
N ILE A 193 1.95 1.49 13.27
CA ILE A 193 1.38 0.30 12.63
C ILE A 193 -0.10 0.63 12.36
N PRO A 194 -0.46 0.94 11.10
CA PRO A 194 -1.81 1.37 10.78
C PRO A 194 -2.75 0.18 10.59
N VAL A 195 -3.99 0.33 11.02
CA VAL A 195 -5.03 -0.70 10.92
C VAL A 195 -5.31 -1.04 9.45
N ASP A 196 -5.48 -0.04 8.61
CA ASP A 196 -5.84 -0.19 7.20
C ASP A 196 -4.82 -1.03 6.42
N LEU A 197 -3.53 -0.72 6.51
CA LEU A 197 -2.48 -1.50 5.83
C LEU A 197 -2.50 -2.97 6.27
N ASN A 198 -2.63 -3.22 7.57
CA ASN A 198 -2.64 -4.58 8.08
C ASN A 198 -3.90 -5.35 7.64
N ALA A 199 -5.05 -4.69 7.57
CA ALA A 199 -6.27 -5.24 7.00
C ALA A 199 -6.13 -5.55 5.50
N PHE A 200 -5.48 -4.66 4.73
CA PHE A 200 -5.20 -4.90 3.31
C PHE A 200 -4.27 -6.11 3.11
N MET A 201 -3.22 -6.21 3.93
CA MET A 201 -2.29 -7.35 3.86
C MET A 201 -2.96 -8.66 4.25
N ALA A 202 -3.79 -8.70 5.30
CA ALA A 202 -4.56 -9.88 5.68
C ALA A 202 -5.52 -10.29 4.55
N LYS A 203 -6.29 -9.34 4.02
CA LYS A 203 -7.21 -9.58 2.91
C LYS A 203 -6.48 -10.07 1.65
N SER A 204 -5.31 -9.52 1.35
CA SER A 204 -4.49 -9.97 0.21
C SER A 204 -4.04 -11.42 0.38
N ALA A 205 -3.60 -11.82 1.57
CA ALA A 205 -3.25 -13.22 1.85
C ALA A 205 -4.45 -14.17 1.66
N GLY A 206 -5.64 -13.77 2.14
CA GLY A 206 -6.87 -14.54 1.95
C GLY A 206 -7.28 -14.66 0.47
N ILE A 207 -7.09 -13.62 -0.33
CA ILE A 207 -7.36 -13.66 -1.77
C ILE A 207 -6.37 -14.60 -2.48
N ILE A 208 -5.08 -14.50 -2.17
CA ILE A 208 -4.07 -15.40 -2.75
C ILE A 208 -4.38 -16.86 -2.36
N HIS A 209 -4.74 -17.11 -1.09
CA HIS A 209 -5.23 -18.42 -0.66
C HIS A 209 -6.38 -18.92 -1.53
N HIS A 210 -7.40 -18.09 -1.74
CA HIS A 210 -8.58 -18.44 -2.53
C HIS A 210 -8.22 -18.77 -3.99
N LEU A 211 -7.38 -17.96 -4.64
CA LEU A 211 -6.95 -18.21 -6.02
C LEU A 211 -6.16 -19.52 -6.15
N LEU A 212 -5.23 -19.79 -5.21
CA LEU A 212 -4.46 -21.02 -5.18
C LEU A 212 -5.35 -22.25 -4.88
N GLN A 213 -6.41 -22.07 -4.09
CA GLN A 213 -7.40 -23.13 -3.83
C GLN A 213 -8.20 -23.47 -5.10
N LEU A 214 -8.60 -22.44 -5.88
CA LEU A 214 -9.28 -22.64 -7.17
C LEU A 214 -8.39 -23.38 -8.19
N ASP A 215 -7.07 -23.17 -8.12
CA ASP A 215 -6.07 -23.85 -8.95
C ASP A 215 -5.61 -25.22 -8.38
N ASN A 216 -6.18 -25.67 -7.27
CA ASN A 216 -5.79 -26.88 -6.54
C ASN A 216 -4.30 -26.90 -6.14
N SER A 217 -3.68 -25.74 -5.92
CA SER A 217 -2.28 -25.63 -5.52
C SER A 217 -2.07 -26.08 -4.06
N PRO A 218 -1.03 -26.87 -3.78
CA PRO A 218 -0.67 -27.26 -2.41
C PRO A 218 -0.24 -26.08 -1.53
N GLU A 219 0.15 -24.96 -2.13
CA GLU A 219 0.57 -23.75 -1.41
C GLU A 219 -0.59 -22.97 -0.78
N ALA A 220 -1.83 -23.29 -1.13
CA ALA A 220 -3.01 -22.62 -0.61
C ALA A 220 -3.06 -22.61 0.93
N SER A 221 -2.66 -23.71 1.60
CA SER A 221 -2.65 -23.80 3.06
C SER A 221 -1.70 -22.80 3.72
N VAL A 222 -0.53 -22.56 3.14
CA VAL A 222 0.46 -21.60 3.65
C VAL A 222 -0.10 -20.19 3.65
N TRP A 223 -0.85 -19.81 2.63
CA TRP A 223 -1.47 -18.49 2.53
C TRP A 223 -2.64 -18.32 3.49
N LYS A 224 -3.38 -19.40 3.78
CA LYS A 224 -4.39 -19.41 4.84
C LYS A 224 -3.77 -19.17 6.21
N GLU A 225 -2.65 -19.80 6.51
CA GLU A 225 -1.93 -19.60 7.76
C GLU A 225 -1.44 -18.13 7.87
N ARG A 226 -0.87 -17.56 6.80
CA ARG A 226 -0.44 -16.15 6.77
C ARG A 226 -1.59 -15.17 7.05
N GLU A 227 -2.77 -15.41 6.46
CA GLU A 227 -3.98 -14.63 6.74
C GLU A 227 -4.36 -14.73 8.20
N GLN A 228 -4.49 -15.96 8.73
CA GLN A 228 -4.90 -16.20 10.11
C GLN A 228 -3.95 -15.61 11.13
N ASP A 229 -2.64 -15.76 10.93
CA ASP A 229 -1.62 -15.20 11.80
C ASP A 229 -1.72 -13.67 11.87
N LEU A 230 -1.95 -13.02 10.73
CA LEU A 230 -2.07 -11.57 10.70
C LEU A 230 -3.39 -11.10 11.32
N VAL A 231 -4.52 -11.76 11.05
CA VAL A 231 -5.82 -11.47 11.68
C VAL A 231 -5.72 -11.60 13.20
N GLN A 232 -5.16 -12.69 13.71
CA GLN A 232 -4.95 -12.90 15.15
C GLN A 232 -4.00 -11.85 15.76
N SER A 233 -3.02 -11.41 14.99
CA SER A 233 -2.10 -10.35 15.42
C SER A 233 -2.80 -9.00 15.53
N MET A 234 -3.66 -8.69 14.56
CA MET A 234 -4.50 -7.48 14.60
C MET A 234 -5.47 -7.52 15.77
N GLU A 235 -6.19 -8.62 15.98
CA GLU A 235 -7.11 -8.78 17.10
C GLU A 235 -6.40 -8.54 18.44
N ALA A 236 -5.22 -9.13 18.63
CA ALA A 236 -4.48 -9.03 19.87
C ALA A 236 -3.90 -7.62 20.13
N LEU A 237 -3.44 -6.92 19.09
CA LEU A 237 -2.72 -5.66 19.23
C LEU A 237 -3.58 -4.43 19.00
N MET A 238 -4.53 -4.50 18.04
CA MET A 238 -5.22 -3.34 17.50
C MET A 238 -6.67 -3.20 17.99
N TRP A 239 -7.35 -4.30 18.31
CA TRP A 239 -8.72 -4.23 18.80
C TRP A 239 -8.78 -3.65 20.22
N ASP A 240 -9.53 -2.58 20.40
CA ASP A 240 -9.79 -1.98 21.72
C ASP A 240 -11.21 -2.31 22.15
N GLU A 241 -11.31 -3.20 23.14
CA GLU A 241 -12.58 -3.70 23.66
C GLU A 241 -13.39 -2.60 24.36
N GLU A 242 -12.72 -1.66 25.03
CA GLU A 242 -13.39 -0.58 25.74
C GLU A 242 -14.04 0.43 24.78
N GLN A 243 -13.34 0.71 23.68
CA GLN A 243 -13.83 1.63 22.65
C GLN A 243 -14.69 0.93 21.57
N GLY A 244 -14.64 -0.40 21.49
CA GLY A 244 -15.28 -1.17 20.42
C GLY A 244 -14.73 -0.81 19.04
N ALA A 245 -13.43 -0.50 18.92
CA ALA A 245 -12.81 0.02 17.72
C ALA A 245 -11.42 -0.55 17.48
N TRP A 246 -11.02 -0.55 16.20
CA TRP A 246 -9.66 -0.85 15.80
C TRP A 246 -8.79 0.39 15.90
N CYS A 247 -7.64 0.27 16.54
CA CYS A 247 -6.72 1.37 16.78
C CYS A 247 -5.36 1.09 16.15
N ASP A 248 -4.72 2.13 15.62
CA ASP A 248 -3.31 2.06 15.25
C ASP A 248 -2.44 1.76 16.47
N VAL A 249 -1.28 1.17 16.23
CA VAL A 249 -0.34 0.79 17.30
C VAL A 249 0.99 1.49 17.11
N SER A 250 1.59 1.96 18.20
CA SER A 250 2.94 2.50 18.18
C SER A 250 3.98 1.39 18.07
N VAL A 251 4.89 1.49 17.09
CA VAL A 251 6.02 0.56 16.95
C VAL A 251 6.90 0.57 18.19
N THR A 252 7.13 1.74 18.77
CA THR A 252 8.08 1.93 19.88
C THR A 252 7.57 1.38 21.19
N THR A 253 6.29 1.59 21.48
CA THR A 253 5.71 1.22 22.78
C THR A 253 4.86 -0.06 22.72
N GLY A 254 4.42 -0.47 21.54
CA GLY A 254 3.45 -1.55 21.36
C GLY A 254 2.03 -1.21 21.85
N LEU A 255 1.79 0.05 22.25
CA LEU A 255 0.50 0.50 22.76
C LEU A 255 -0.38 1.06 21.62
N ARG A 256 -1.69 0.94 21.82
CA ARG A 256 -2.70 1.52 20.93
C ARG A 256 -2.62 3.04 20.98
N ARG A 257 -2.77 3.65 19.81
CA ARG A 257 -2.88 5.11 19.66
C ARG A 257 -4.35 5.50 19.79
N ARG A 258 -4.59 6.64 20.40
CA ARG A 258 -5.96 7.14 20.62
C ARG A 258 -6.40 8.21 19.62
N VAL A 259 -5.72 8.26 18.47
CA VAL A 259 -6.09 9.16 17.37
C VAL A 259 -7.02 8.41 16.44
N PHE A 260 -8.22 8.93 16.27
CA PHE A 260 -9.12 8.57 15.17
C PHE A 260 -8.94 9.59 14.06
N SER A 261 -8.68 9.11 12.86
CA SER A 261 -8.55 9.92 11.65
C SER A 261 -9.77 9.78 10.76
#